data_a70e0d0ab2fe6986c33c17b1cc121571
#
_entry.id   a70e0d0ab2fe6986c33c17b1cc121571
#
_cell.length_a   1.000
_cell.length_b   1.000
_cell.length_c   1.000
_cell.angle_alpha   90.00
_cell.angle_beta   90.00
_cell.angle_gamma   90.00
#
_symmetry.space_group_name_H-M   'P 1'
#
loop_
_entity.id
_entity.type
_entity.pdbx_description
1 polymer ?
#
loop_
_entity_poly.entity_id
_entity_poly.type
_entity_poly.pdbx_seq_one_letter_code
_entity_poly.pdbx_strand_id
1 'polypeptide(L)'
;MRILHFFLITMVLNLVIGSMLWGQERGYRSPYQLAFKVPEKELVIDLERSRRGDPTMQSEMPHGEWYTANTRKHFGSWGPPHRKYPVPEGLEKWSIEFKRERVIATASRFIGYEYQHHHVPDWNPPPDWPWKEVGVGRNGKGVDCSNMTSFVYDQGLGIHLSGDIHKQAGELVAHQGNREIRGMRIQLPESVEARAKVLKTGDLLFINNREGKLSHVVLWVGEIGRKENGTPALLVLDSTGGGTKDSRGESIPAGIYLRPYRSNSWYHHSASHAIRWIE
;
A
#
# COMPACT_ATOMS: atom_id res chain seq x y z
N MET A 1 -35.88 -54.82 17.63
CA MET A 1 -36.39 -53.46 17.50
C MET A 1 -35.40 -52.45 18.09
N ARG A 2 -34.09 -52.55 17.78
CA ARG A 2 -33.01 -51.60 18.29
C ARG A 2 -32.02 -51.14 17.21
N ILE A 3 -32.24 -51.46 15.96
CA ILE A 3 -31.29 -51.13 14.86
C ILE A 3 -31.75 -49.91 14.01
N LEU A 4 -33.02 -49.49 14.16
CA LEU A 4 -33.58 -48.40 13.34
C LEU A 4 -33.28 -46.97 13.87
N HIS A 5 -32.83 -46.85 15.11
CA HIS A 5 -32.58 -45.52 15.73
C HIS A 5 -31.16 -44.97 15.49
N PHE A 6 -30.23 -45.82 15.04
CA PHE A 6 -28.83 -45.37 14.78
C PHE A 6 -28.64 -44.71 13.44
N PHE A 7 -29.49 -44.99 12.46
CA PHE A 7 -29.37 -44.42 11.11
C PHE A 7 -29.96 -42.99 10.99
N LEU A 8 -30.89 -42.62 11.85
CA LEU A 8 -31.51 -41.28 11.80
C LEU A 8 -30.63 -40.20 12.40
N ILE A 9 -29.82 -40.53 13.43
CA ILE A 9 -28.95 -39.56 14.11
C ILE A 9 -27.74 -39.20 13.26
N THR A 10 -27.22 -40.14 12.46
CA THR A 10 -26.08 -39.89 11.57
C THR A 10 -26.45 -39.02 10.34
N MET A 11 -27.70 -39.07 9.89
CA MET A 11 -28.15 -38.26 8.74
C MET A 11 -28.46 -36.81 9.12
N VAL A 12 -28.90 -36.55 10.36
CA VAL A 12 -29.17 -35.20 10.88
C VAL A 12 -27.87 -34.48 11.22
N LEU A 13 -26.84 -35.19 11.71
CA LEU A 13 -25.57 -34.60 12.04
C LEU A 13 -24.78 -34.16 10.78
N ASN A 14 -24.91 -34.87 9.65
CA ASN A 14 -24.29 -34.47 8.37
C ASN A 14 -25.00 -33.31 7.68
N LEU A 15 -26.28 -33.06 7.96
CA LEU A 15 -27.02 -31.90 7.43
C LEU A 15 -26.72 -30.60 8.18
N VAL A 16 -26.35 -30.68 9.47
CA VAL A 16 -26.00 -29.51 10.29
C VAL A 16 -24.57 -29.07 10.06
N ILE A 17 -23.66 -29.99 9.74
CA ILE A 17 -22.24 -29.67 9.38
C ILE A 17 -22.14 -29.08 7.96
N GLY A 18 -23.04 -29.51 7.06
CA GLY A 18 -23.09 -28.96 5.67
C GLY A 18 -23.59 -27.51 5.58
N SER A 19 -24.36 -27.02 6.59
CA SER A 19 -24.91 -25.65 6.56
C SER A 19 -24.04 -24.60 7.26
N MET A 20 -22.97 -24.99 7.95
CA MET A 20 -22.02 -24.06 8.58
C MET A 20 -20.84 -23.62 7.69
N LEU A 21 -20.74 -24.16 6.46
CA LEU A 21 -19.67 -23.80 5.50
C LEU A 21 -20.10 -22.80 4.42
N TRP A 22 -21.30 -22.20 4.55
CA TRP A 22 -21.85 -21.27 3.54
C TRP A 22 -21.91 -19.83 4.04
N GLY A 23 -20.85 -19.34 4.66
CA GLY A 23 -20.80 -17.98 5.19
C GLY A 23 -19.42 -17.32 5.21
N GLN A 24 -18.41 -17.88 4.56
CA GLN A 24 -17.22 -17.07 4.26
C GLN A 24 -17.59 -16.15 3.10
N GLU A 25 -17.88 -14.87 3.39
CA GLU A 25 -17.83 -13.81 2.40
C GLU A 25 -16.52 -13.99 1.64
N ARG A 26 -16.61 -14.30 0.36
CA ARG A 26 -15.42 -14.37 -0.50
C ARG A 26 -14.87 -12.96 -0.55
N GLY A 27 -13.82 -12.70 0.21
CA GLY A 27 -13.12 -11.44 0.20
C GLY A 27 -12.73 -11.08 -1.23
N TYR A 28 -12.63 -9.80 -1.55
CA TYR A 28 -12.20 -9.32 -2.87
C TYR A 28 -10.90 -10.01 -3.30
N ARG A 29 -10.89 -10.59 -4.49
CA ARG A 29 -9.71 -11.17 -5.12
C ARG A 29 -9.33 -10.31 -6.33
N SER A 30 -8.16 -9.68 -6.26
CA SER A 30 -7.67 -8.82 -7.34
C SER A 30 -7.44 -9.62 -8.62
N PRO A 31 -7.91 -9.13 -9.79
CA PRO A 31 -7.56 -9.68 -11.10
C PRO A 31 -6.21 -9.13 -11.61
N TYR A 32 -5.43 -8.48 -10.76
CA TYR A 32 -4.14 -7.92 -11.10
C TYR A 32 -3.03 -8.60 -10.32
N GLN A 33 -1.86 -8.70 -10.96
CA GLN A 33 -0.66 -9.34 -10.44
C GLN A 33 0.57 -8.49 -10.72
N LEU A 34 1.65 -8.79 -10.03
CA LEU A 34 2.97 -8.22 -10.25
C LEU A 34 3.88 -9.30 -10.84
N ALA A 35 4.59 -8.98 -11.92
CA ALA A 35 5.57 -9.85 -12.55
C ALA A 35 6.96 -9.22 -12.42
N PHE A 36 7.54 -9.38 -11.24
CA PHE A 36 8.90 -8.92 -10.96
C PHE A 36 9.93 -9.64 -11.85
N LYS A 37 10.98 -8.94 -12.27
CA LYS A 37 12.13 -9.54 -12.99
C LYS A 37 13.03 -10.34 -12.05
N VAL A 38 13.08 -9.91 -10.78
CA VAL A 38 13.76 -10.62 -9.70
C VAL A 38 12.68 -11.30 -8.84
N PRO A 39 12.91 -12.52 -8.32
CA PRO A 39 11.96 -13.17 -7.42
C PRO A 39 11.59 -12.25 -6.24
N GLU A 40 10.29 -12.06 -6.00
CA GLU A 40 9.79 -11.14 -4.96
C GLU A 40 10.44 -11.39 -3.60
N LYS A 41 10.64 -12.66 -3.26
CA LYS A 41 11.30 -13.07 -2.02
C LYS A 41 12.73 -12.51 -1.89
N GLU A 42 13.48 -12.37 -2.98
CA GLU A 42 14.82 -11.79 -2.96
C GLU A 42 14.76 -10.27 -2.76
N LEU A 43 13.73 -9.62 -3.32
CA LEU A 43 13.51 -8.18 -3.17
C LEU A 43 13.25 -7.75 -1.72
N VAL A 44 12.68 -8.62 -0.88
CA VAL A 44 12.21 -8.26 0.48
C VAL A 44 12.69 -9.21 1.58
N ILE A 45 13.70 -10.04 1.31
CA ILE A 45 14.14 -11.09 2.26
C ILE A 45 14.60 -10.53 3.62
N ASP A 46 15.22 -9.38 3.64
CA ASP A 46 15.63 -8.68 4.85
C ASP A 46 14.44 -8.12 5.64
N LEU A 47 13.30 -7.84 4.95
CA LEU A 47 12.07 -7.40 5.58
C LEU A 47 11.29 -8.55 6.22
N GLU A 48 11.46 -9.78 5.73
CA GLU A 48 10.79 -10.96 6.28
C GLU A 48 11.50 -11.53 7.52
N ARG A 49 12.83 -11.40 7.58
CA ARG A 49 13.67 -12.10 8.56
C ARG A 49 14.27 -11.20 9.63
N SER A 50 14.03 -9.91 9.58
CA SER A 50 14.63 -8.95 10.51
C SER A 50 13.57 -8.12 11.23
N ARG A 51 13.98 -7.46 12.32
CA ARG A 51 13.15 -6.46 13.01
C ARG A 51 12.71 -5.32 12.10
N ARG A 52 13.39 -5.11 10.97
CA ARG A 52 13.03 -4.14 9.94
C ARG A 52 11.63 -4.39 9.36
N GLY A 53 11.21 -5.65 9.25
CA GLY A 53 9.88 -6.03 8.76
C GLY A 53 8.81 -6.16 9.85
N ASP A 54 9.18 -6.05 11.13
CA ASP A 54 8.24 -6.19 12.25
C ASP A 54 7.34 -4.95 12.35
N PRO A 55 5.99 -5.11 12.20
CA PRO A 55 5.04 -4.01 12.28
C PRO A 55 5.10 -3.24 13.61
N THR A 56 5.39 -3.90 14.72
CA THR A 56 5.47 -3.25 16.05
C THR A 56 6.73 -2.42 16.24
N MET A 57 7.71 -2.54 15.34
CA MET A 57 8.98 -1.82 15.36
C MET A 57 9.06 -0.67 14.35
N GLN A 58 7.93 -0.26 13.79
CA GLN A 58 7.89 0.74 12.72
C GLN A 58 7.94 2.20 13.20
N SER A 59 7.89 2.44 14.50
CA SER A 59 8.02 3.78 15.10
C SER A 59 9.20 3.84 16.06
N GLU A 60 9.72 5.05 16.29
CA GLU A 60 10.68 5.34 17.37
C GLU A 60 10.02 5.16 18.75
N MET A 61 8.69 5.33 18.83
CA MET A 61 7.93 5.08 20.05
C MET A 61 7.66 3.58 20.23
N PRO A 62 7.71 3.05 21.47
CA PRO A 62 7.25 1.72 21.77
C PRO A 62 5.80 1.49 21.33
N HIS A 63 5.51 0.32 20.75
CA HIS A 63 4.18 -0.01 20.24
C HIS A 63 3.07 0.18 21.31
N GLY A 64 3.35 -0.19 22.57
CA GLY A 64 2.39 -0.02 23.67
C GLY A 64 1.98 1.44 23.97
N GLU A 65 2.72 2.42 23.42
CA GLU A 65 2.43 3.85 23.60
C GLU A 65 1.75 4.49 22.39
N TRP A 66 1.62 3.79 21.25
CA TRP A 66 1.09 4.37 20.01
C TRP A 66 -0.32 4.95 20.18
N TYR A 67 -1.17 4.27 20.97
CA TYR A 67 -2.59 4.58 21.12
C TYR A 67 -2.92 5.26 22.47
N THR A 68 -1.95 5.98 23.06
CA THR A 68 -2.16 6.72 24.29
C THR A 68 -2.64 8.16 24.04
N ALA A 69 -3.28 8.76 25.05
CA ALA A 69 -3.67 10.17 25.02
C ALA A 69 -2.48 11.11 24.81
N ASN A 70 -1.30 10.75 25.34
CA ASN A 70 -0.07 11.54 25.18
C ASN A 70 0.40 11.50 23.72
N THR A 71 0.41 10.35 23.08
CA THR A 71 0.76 10.20 21.65
C THR A 71 -0.19 11.00 20.78
N ARG A 72 -1.50 10.88 21.04
CA ARG A 72 -2.52 11.68 20.36
C ARG A 72 -2.30 13.19 20.51
N LYS A 73 -1.99 13.64 21.72
CA LYS A 73 -1.72 15.07 22.00
C LYS A 73 -0.45 15.54 21.27
N HIS A 74 0.58 14.71 21.20
CA HIS A 74 1.86 15.06 20.61
C HIS A 74 1.85 15.04 19.08
N PHE A 75 1.24 14.01 18.48
CA PHE A 75 1.24 13.79 17.03
C PHE A 75 -0.10 14.09 16.34
N GLY A 76 -1.11 14.51 17.08
CA GLY A 76 -2.48 14.67 16.58
C GLY A 76 -3.26 13.35 16.61
N SER A 77 -4.29 13.25 15.77
CA SER A 77 -5.17 12.08 15.79
C SER A 77 -4.64 10.87 14.99
N TRP A 78 -3.47 10.97 14.36
CA TRP A 78 -2.99 9.99 13.39
C TRP A 78 -1.93 9.03 13.92
N GLY A 79 -1.57 9.09 15.18
CA GLY A 79 -0.51 8.29 15.78
C GLY A 79 0.90 8.82 15.48
N PRO A 80 1.96 8.10 15.93
CA PRO A 80 3.33 8.55 15.74
C PRO A 80 3.78 8.38 14.29
N PRO A 81 4.75 9.19 13.83
CA PRO A 81 5.39 8.94 12.54
C PRO A 81 6.15 7.61 12.55
N HIS A 82 6.37 7.03 11.38
CA HIS A 82 7.22 5.86 11.25
C HIS A 82 8.69 6.21 11.53
N ARG A 83 9.43 5.24 12.04
CA ARG A 83 10.86 5.39 12.31
C ARG A 83 11.63 5.61 11.01
N LYS A 84 12.79 6.23 11.13
CA LYS A 84 13.76 6.28 10.03
C LYS A 84 14.51 4.95 9.96
N TYR A 85 14.30 4.21 8.88
CA TYR A 85 15.02 2.97 8.65
C TYR A 85 16.44 3.24 8.14
N PRO A 86 17.43 2.48 8.59
CA PRO A 86 18.77 2.59 8.03
C PRO A 86 18.76 2.18 6.56
N VAL A 87 19.74 2.67 5.81
CA VAL A 87 19.97 2.23 4.43
C VAL A 87 20.19 0.71 4.42
N PRO A 88 19.54 -0.05 3.54
CA PRO A 88 19.78 -1.49 3.43
C PRO A 88 21.24 -1.79 3.11
N GLU A 89 21.76 -2.86 3.68
CA GLU A 89 23.11 -3.32 3.38
C GLU A 89 23.25 -3.71 1.92
N GLY A 90 24.33 -3.28 1.28
CA GLY A 90 24.60 -3.58 -0.12
C GLY A 90 23.79 -2.77 -1.13
N LEU A 91 23.02 -1.76 -0.71
CA LEU A 91 22.20 -0.93 -1.59
C LEU A 91 22.99 -0.36 -2.78
N GLU A 92 24.25 -0.03 -2.60
CA GLU A 92 25.12 0.53 -3.62
C GLU A 92 25.42 -0.44 -4.78
N LYS A 93 25.26 -1.74 -4.52
CA LYS A 93 25.46 -2.83 -5.51
C LYS A 93 24.18 -3.18 -6.26
N TRP A 94 23.03 -2.71 -5.79
CA TRP A 94 21.75 -3.03 -6.42
C TRP A 94 21.58 -2.23 -7.72
N SER A 95 21.09 -2.90 -8.74
CA SER A 95 20.70 -2.24 -9.98
C SER A 95 19.54 -1.26 -9.74
N ILE A 96 19.35 -0.33 -10.66
CA ILE A 96 18.24 0.62 -10.63
C ILE A 96 16.91 -0.14 -10.69
N GLU A 97 16.82 -1.16 -11.52
CA GLU A 97 15.65 -2.03 -11.67
C GLU A 97 15.32 -2.74 -10.35
N PHE A 98 16.34 -3.33 -9.69
CA PHE A 98 16.15 -3.97 -8.40
C PHE A 98 15.56 -2.98 -7.36
N LYS A 99 16.13 -1.78 -7.26
CA LYS A 99 15.65 -0.75 -6.32
C LYS A 99 14.21 -0.35 -6.61
N ARG A 100 13.84 -0.18 -7.88
CA ARG A 100 12.47 0.16 -8.31
C ARG A 100 11.48 -0.95 -7.99
N GLU A 101 11.80 -2.19 -8.34
CA GLU A 101 10.96 -3.34 -8.05
C GLU A 101 10.83 -3.56 -6.54
N ARG A 102 11.91 -3.36 -5.77
CA ARG A 102 11.88 -3.47 -4.32
C ARG A 102 10.90 -2.49 -3.65
N VAL A 103 10.76 -1.27 -4.13
CA VAL A 103 9.75 -0.33 -3.59
C VAL A 103 8.35 -0.91 -3.78
N ILE A 104 8.04 -1.45 -4.95
CA ILE A 104 6.75 -2.09 -5.22
C ILE A 104 6.59 -3.37 -4.40
N ALA A 105 7.61 -4.20 -4.29
CA ALA A 105 7.59 -5.42 -3.47
C ALA A 105 7.44 -5.11 -1.98
N THR A 106 8.03 -4.02 -1.49
CA THR A 106 7.80 -3.55 -0.12
C THR A 106 6.36 -3.14 0.10
N ALA A 107 5.77 -2.40 -0.85
CA ALA A 107 4.39 -1.97 -0.78
C ALA A 107 3.38 -3.13 -0.94
N SER A 108 3.67 -4.12 -1.80
CA SER A 108 2.79 -5.27 -2.05
C SER A 108 2.53 -6.12 -0.81
N ARG A 109 3.44 -6.13 0.17
CA ARG A 109 3.28 -6.80 1.46
C ARG A 109 2.09 -6.29 2.28
N PHE A 110 1.60 -5.09 1.96
CA PHE A 110 0.49 -4.42 2.63
C PHE A 110 -0.82 -4.46 1.83
N ILE A 111 -0.87 -5.19 0.70
CA ILE A 111 -2.12 -5.34 -0.07
C ILE A 111 -3.19 -5.98 0.81
N GLY A 112 -4.38 -5.37 0.82
CA GLY A 112 -5.49 -5.75 1.69
C GLY A 112 -5.53 -4.97 3.02
N TYR A 113 -4.50 -4.16 3.31
CA TYR A 113 -4.47 -3.28 4.46
C TYR A 113 -5.44 -2.12 4.25
N GLU A 114 -6.23 -1.76 5.26
CA GLU A 114 -7.29 -0.76 5.12
C GLU A 114 -6.75 0.67 4.93
N TYR A 115 -7.59 1.56 4.43
CA TYR A 115 -7.30 2.99 4.38
C TYR A 115 -7.70 3.66 5.69
N GLN A 116 -6.77 4.41 6.27
CA GLN A 116 -6.99 5.19 7.48
C GLN A 116 -5.96 6.33 7.54
N HIS A 117 -6.35 7.50 7.99
CA HIS A 117 -5.38 8.52 8.33
C HIS A 117 -4.54 8.06 9.53
N HIS A 118 -3.36 7.55 9.27
CA HIS A 118 -2.44 7.00 10.25
C HIS A 118 -1.00 7.14 9.77
N HIS A 119 -0.08 7.45 10.69
CA HIS A 119 1.32 7.67 10.34
C HIS A 119 2.10 6.37 10.12
N VAL A 120 1.85 5.33 10.91
CA VAL A 120 2.47 4.01 10.77
C VAL A 120 1.42 2.94 10.54
N PRO A 121 1.70 1.94 9.68
CA PRO A 121 0.84 0.79 9.55
C PRO A 121 0.77 0.01 10.87
N ASP A 122 -0.43 -0.39 11.30
CA ASP A 122 -0.63 -1.30 12.41
C ASP A 122 -1.74 -2.30 12.07
N TRP A 123 -1.45 -3.58 12.21
CA TRP A 123 -2.41 -4.66 11.93
C TRP A 123 -3.32 -4.97 13.10
N ASN A 124 -3.04 -4.44 14.30
CA ASN A 124 -3.79 -4.75 15.50
C ASN A 124 -3.96 -3.55 16.44
N PRO A 125 -4.59 -2.44 15.98
CA PRO A 125 -4.86 -1.30 16.83
C PRO A 125 -5.96 -1.64 17.85
N PRO A 126 -6.08 -0.86 18.95
CA PRO A 126 -7.18 -0.98 19.91
C PRO A 126 -8.54 -0.78 19.24
N PRO A 127 -9.62 -1.39 19.78
CA PRO A 127 -10.96 -1.30 19.20
C PRO A 127 -11.55 0.13 19.15
N ASP A 128 -11.10 1.02 20.02
CA ASP A 128 -11.50 2.43 20.10
C ASP A 128 -10.67 3.38 19.24
N TRP A 129 -9.69 2.87 18.51
CA TRP A 129 -8.95 3.63 17.50
C TRP A 129 -9.72 3.67 16.16
N PRO A 130 -9.74 4.77 15.44
CA PRO A 130 -9.22 6.10 15.82
C PRO A 130 -10.21 6.83 16.77
N TRP A 131 -9.67 7.65 17.65
CA TRP A 131 -10.49 8.52 18.54
C TRP A 131 -11.23 9.63 17.77
N LYS A 132 -10.99 9.75 16.49
CA LYS A 132 -11.66 10.66 15.58
C LYS A 132 -12.08 9.87 14.34
N GLU A 133 -13.33 10.06 13.94
CA GLU A 133 -13.82 9.53 12.68
C GLU A 133 -13.06 10.12 11.49
N VAL A 134 -12.57 9.26 10.60
CA VAL A 134 -11.75 9.61 9.44
C VAL A 134 -12.25 8.97 8.15
N GLY A 135 -13.54 8.91 8.01
CA GLY A 135 -14.26 8.55 6.78
C GLY A 135 -14.15 7.10 6.33
N VAL A 136 -12.97 6.54 6.22
CA VAL A 136 -12.75 5.18 5.72
C VAL A 136 -11.72 4.45 6.58
N GLY A 137 -11.81 3.15 6.62
CA GLY A 137 -11.05 2.29 7.52
C GLY A 137 -11.85 1.99 8.78
N ARG A 138 -11.90 0.73 9.14
CA ARG A 138 -12.61 0.26 10.32
C ARG A 138 -11.61 -0.14 11.39
N ASN A 139 -11.96 0.10 12.64
CA ASN A 139 -11.15 -0.32 13.79
C ASN A 139 -9.74 0.25 13.83
N GLY A 140 -9.50 1.42 13.22
CA GLY A 140 -8.20 2.08 13.23
C GLY A 140 -7.09 1.40 12.44
N LYS A 141 -7.37 0.28 11.78
CA LYS A 141 -6.42 -0.37 10.88
C LYS A 141 -6.29 0.42 9.60
N GLY A 142 -5.07 0.68 9.18
CA GLY A 142 -4.87 1.30 7.89
C GLY A 142 -3.79 2.37 7.87
N VAL A 143 -3.52 2.85 6.67
CA VAL A 143 -2.59 3.92 6.39
C VAL A 143 -3.10 4.74 5.21
N ASP A 144 -2.86 6.05 5.20
CA ASP A 144 -3.20 6.89 4.07
C ASP A 144 -2.13 6.86 2.95
N CYS A 145 -2.42 7.56 1.86
CA CYS A 145 -1.60 7.53 0.64
C CYS A 145 -0.16 8.02 0.87
N SER A 146 0.03 9.19 1.49
CA SER A 146 1.35 9.78 1.66
C SER A 146 2.16 9.12 2.77
N ASN A 147 1.50 8.63 3.82
CA ASN A 147 2.16 7.83 4.84
C ASN A 147 2.56 6.45 4.31
N MET A 148 1.75 5.80 3.46
CA MET A 148 2.14 4.58 2.78
C MET A 148 3.37 4.79 1.88
N THR A 149 3.34 5.81 1.01
CA THR A 149 4.44 6.04 0.07
C THR A 149 5.74 6.41 0.78
N SER A 150 5.69 7.27 1.81
CA SER A 150 6.86 7.59 2.61
C SER A 150 7.41 6.37 3.34
N PHE A 151 6.52 5.56 3.93
CA PHE A 151 6.88 4.36 4.65
C PHE A 151 7.58 3.33 3.76
N VAL A 152 7.07 3.04 2.56
CA VAL A 152 7.67 2.02 1.70
C VAL A 152 9.01 2.44 1.12
N TYR A 153 9.22 3.73 0.86
CA TYR A 153 10.52 4.27 0.45
C TYR A 153 11.54 4.21 1.57
N ASP A 154 11.13 4.55 2.79
CA ASP A 154 11.98 4.50 3.97
C ASP A 154 12.33 3.06 4.33
N GLN A 155 11.34 2.20 4.50
CA GLN A 155 11.56 0.79 4.83
C GLN A 155 12.31 0.05 3.71
N GLY A 156 11.94 0.28 2.45
CA GLY A 156 12.55 -0.41 1.31
C GLY A 156 13.99 0.01 1.02
N LEU A 157 14.27 1.31 1.04
CA LEU A 157 15.52 1.88 0.56
C LEU A 157 16.23 2.80 1.55
N GLY A 158 15.65 3.07 2.72
CA GLY A 158 16.17 4.08 3.66
C GLY A 158 16.06 5.51 3.11
N ILE A 159 15.12 5.77 2.19
CA ILE A 159 14.85 7.11 1.64
C ILE A 159 13.74 7.75 2.47
N HIS A 160 14.06 8.79 3.20
CA HIS A 160 13.13 9.47 4.10
C HIS A 160 12.34 10.54 3.39
N LEU A 161 11.12 10.20 2.99
CA LEU A 161 10.15 11.14 2.42
C LEU A 161 9.21 11.66 3.51
N SER A 162 8.65 12.85 3.30
CA SER A 162 7.63 13.40 4.20
C SER A 162 6.33 12.58 4.13
N GLY A 163 5.67 12.34 5.28
CA GLY A 163 4.30 11.85 5.33
C GLY A 163 3.25 12.91 4.99
N ASP A 164 3.64 14.20 4.96
CA ASP A 164 2.79 15.29 4.50
C ASP A 164 2.81 15.35 2.97
N ILE A 165 1.64 15.23 2.35
CA ILE A 165 1.52 15.15 0.89
C ILE A 165 2.01 16.39 0.16
N HIS A 166 1.81 17.60 0.73
CA HIS A 166 2.23 18.84 0.09
C HIS A 166 3.75 18.99 0.11
N LYS A 167 4.39 18.60 1.21
CA LYS A 167 5.85 18.52 1.30
C LYS A 167 6.38 17.44 0.35
N GLN A 168 5.81 16.24 0.37
CA GLN A 168 6.24 15.14 -0.49
C GLN A 168 6.16 15.50 -1.99
N ALA A 169 5.15 16.27 -2.40
CA ALA A 169 4.98 16.72 -3.78
C ALA A 169 5.86 17.92 -4.18
N GLY A 170 6.29 18.72 -3.21
CA GLY A 170 7.07 19.96 -3.44
C GLY A 170 8.57 19.79 -3.26
N GLU A 171 8.98 18.92 -2.36
CA GLU A 171 10.38 18.71 -2.03
C GLU A 171 11.04 17.75 -3.04
N LEU A 172 12.17 18.16 -3.60
CA LEU A 172 13.00 17.35 -4.48
C LEU A 172 14.33 16.96 -3.83
N VAL A 173 14.43 17.13 -2.54
CA VAL A 173 15.59 16.74 -1.73
C VAL A 173 15.11 15.83 -0.62
N ALA A 174 15.75 14.68 -0.47
CA ALA A 174 15.49 13.73 0.59
C ALA A 174 16.81 13.19 1.15
N HIS A 175 16.74 12.46 2.26
CA HIS A 175 17.89 11.83 2.88
C HIS A 175 17.80 10.31 2.76
N GLN A 176 18.93 9.69 2.47
CA GLN A 176 19.16 8.25 2.49
C GLN A 176 20.34 7.97 3.43
N GLY A 177 20.03 7.64 4.68
CA GLY A 177 21.04 7.70 5.75
C GLY A 177 21.60 9.11 5.92
N ASN A 178 22.91 9.25 5.85
CA ASN A 178 23.60 10.55 5.94
C ASN A 178 23.78 11.24 4.57
N ARG A 179 23.28 10.65 3.49
CA ARG A 179 23.45 11.18 2.14
C ARG A 179 22.21 11.95 1.70
N GLU A 180 22.40 13.15 1.17
CA GLU A 180 21.38 13.87 0.42
C GLU A 180 21.19 13.21 -0.95
N ILE A 181 19.94 12.99 -1.33
CA ILE A 181 19.56 12.52 -2.67
C ILE A 181 18.58 13.51 -3.29
N ARG A 182 18.56 13.55 -4.62
CA ARG A 182 17.65 14.44 -5.36
C ARG A 182 16.65 13.64 -6.16
N GLY A 183 15.37 14.02 -6.03
CA GLY A 183 14.30 13.54 -6.88
C GLY A 183 14.18 14.34 -8.15
N MET A 184 13.72 13.72 -9.20
CA MET A 184 13.42 14.37 -10.46
C MET A 184 11.92 14.53 -10.66
N ARG A 185 11.47 15.76 -10.92
CA ARG A 185 10.08 16.03 -11.31
C ARG A 185 9.85 15.63 -12.75
N ILE A 186 8.84 14.79 -12.98
CA ILE A 186 8.44 14.31 -14.29
C ILE A 186 7.19 15.07 -14.73
N GLN A 187 7.28 15.74 -15.87
CA GLN A 187 6.13 16.31 -16.55
C GLN A 187 5.34 15.19 -17.22
N LEU A 188 4.03 15.20 -17.01
CA LEU A 188 3.15 14.16 -17.53
C LEU A 188 2.63 14.53 -18.92
N PRO A 189 2.89 13.71 -19.95
CA PRO A 189 2.23 13.85 -21.24
C PRO A 189 0.71 13.68 -21.13
N GLU A 190 -0.02 14.08 -22.15
CA GLU A 190 -1.48 14.01 -22.17
C GLU A 190 -1.99 12.56 -22.26
N SER A 191 -1.43 11.74 -23.17
CA SER A 191 -1.93 10.39 -23.40
C SER A 191 -1.40 9.37 -22.40
N VAL A 192 -2.21 8.33 -22.14
CA VAL A 192 -1.82 7.20 -21.26
C VAL A 192 -0.57 6.51 -21.77
N GLU A 193 -0.49 6.30 -23.08
CA GLU A 193 0.65 5.61 -23.73
C GLU A 193 1.94 6.40 -23.59
N ALA A 194 1.87 7.74 -23.74
CA ALA A 194 3.02 8.60 -23.56
C ALA A 194 3.45 8.64 -22.08
N ARG A 195 2.50 8.66 -21.12
CA ARG A 195 2.82 8.55 -19.68
C ARG A 195 3.48 7.23 -19.35
N ALA A 196 2.99 6.12 -19.90
CA ALA A 196 3.58 4.81 -19.70
C ALA A 196 5.04 4.71 -20.20
N LYS A 197 5.44 5.52 -21.20
CA LYS A 197 6.82 5.58 -21.69
C LYS A 197 7.76 6.39 -20.79
N VAL A 198 7.26 7.47 -20.18
CA VAL A 198 8.09 8.37 -19.35
C VAL A 198 8.14 7.96 -17.89
N LEU A 199 7.04 7.39 -17.35
CA LEU A 199 6.98 6.91 -15.97
C LEU A 199 7.73 5.59 -15.83
N LYS A 200 8.36 5.40 -14.69
CA LYS A 200 9.11 4.19 -14.33
C LYS A 200 8.55 3.58 -13.05
N THR A 201 8.67 2.26 -12.91
CA THR A 201 8.28 1.53 -11.70
C THR A 201 8.83 2.23 -10.46
N GLY A 202 7.96 2.47 -9.48
CA GLY A 202 8.28 3.16 -8.25
C GLY A 202 8.11 4.68 -8.30
N ASP A 203 7.90 5.32 -9.45
CA ASP A 203 7.62 6.76 -9.49
C ASP A 203 6.39 7.10 -8.63
N LEU A 204 6.45 8.22 -7.91
CA LEU A 204 5.32 8.77 -7.15
C LEU A 204 4.49 9.65 -8.08
N LEU A 205 3.23 9.29 -8.28
CA LEU A 205 2.29 10.06 -9.09
C LEU A 205 1.37 10.87 -8.18
N PHE A 206 1.41 12.19 -8.31
CA PHE A 206 0.64 13.14 -7.51
C PHE A 206 -0.64 13.57 -8.21
N ILE A 207 -1.75 13.59 -7.48
CA ILE A 207 -3.09 13.70 -8.02
C ILE A 207 -3.86 14.79 -7.30
N ASN A 208 -4.54 15.63 -8.07
CA ASN A 208 -5.37 16.69 -7.54
C ASN A 208 -6.82 16.19 -7.28
N ASN A 209 -7.51 16.88 -6.41
CA ASN A 209 -8.95 16.74 -6.24
C ASN A 209 -9.72 17.47 -7.36
N ARG A 210 -11.04 17.46 -7.27
CA ARG A 210 -11.92 18.14 -8.24
C ARG A 210 -11.76 19.67 -8.27
N GLU A 211 -11.20 20.25 -7.21
CA GLU A 211 -10.92 21.68 -7.09
C GLU A 211 -9.52 22.04 -7.62
N GLY A 212 -8.79 21.09 -8.18
CA GLY A 212 -7.43 21.29 -8.67
C GLY A 212 -6.36 21.34 -7.56
N LYS A 213 -6.72 21.05 -6.30
CA LYS A 213 -5.79 21.03 -5.18
C LYS A 213 -5.20 19.64 -5.01
N LEU A 214 -3.91 19.58 -4.72
CA LEU A 214 -3.22 18.33 -4.42
C LEU A 214 -3.90 17.61 -3.25
N SER A 215 -4.22 16.34 -3.43
CA SER A 215 -4.95 15.57 -2.44
C SER A 215 -4.53 14.10 -2.32
N HIS A 216 -3.73 13.58 -3.27
CA HIS A 216 -3.43 12.16 -3.30
C HIS A 216 -2.09 11.85 -3.96
N VAL A 217 -1.50 10.71 -3.58
CA VAL A 217 -0.27 10.19 -4.17
C VAL A 217 -0.34 8.66 -4.27
N VAL A 218 0.17 8.12 -5.37
CA VAL A 218 0.21 6.68 -5.62
C VAL A 218 1.56 6.24 -6.15
N LEU A 219 1.87 4.95 -6.03
CA LEU A 219 3.04 4.33 -6.64
C LEU A 219 2.69 3.86 -8.06
N TRP A 220 3.50 4.28 -9.03
CA TRP A 220 3.40 3.76 -10.39
C TRP A 220 4.02 2.36 -10.47
N VAL A 221 3.23 1.37 -10.87
CA VAL A 221 3.67 -0.03 -10.95
C VAL A 221 4.53 -0.27 -12.21
N GLY A 222 4.19 0.41 -13.30
CA GLY A 222 4.96 0.33 -14.54
C GLY A 222 4.85 -1.01 -15.26
N GLU A 223 5.99 -1.42 -15.85
CA GLU A 223 6.08 -2.58 -16.73
C GLU A 223 5.86 -3.95 -16.05
N ILE A 224 5.89 -4.00 -14.71
CA ILE A 224 5.67 -5.25 -13.95
C ILE A 224 4.20 -5.55 -13.71
N GLY A 225 3.27 -4.63 -14.02
CA GLY A 225 1.83 -4.83 -13.86
C GLY A 225 1.27 -5.84 -14.85
N ARG A 226 0.42 -6.77 -14.37
CA ARG A 226 -0.23 -7.81 -15.18
C ARG A 226 -1.69 -7.97 -14.81
N LYS A 227 -2.49 -8.43 -15.77
CA LYS A 227 -3.80 -9.04 -15.51
C LYS A 227 -3.62 -10.49 -15.08
N GLU A 228 -4.68 -11.11 -14.57
CA GLU A 228 -4.70 -12.52 -14.13
C GLU A 228 -4.24 -13.50 -15.24
N ASN A 229 -4.51 -13.18 -16.50
CA ASN A 229 -4.08 -13.96 -17.66
C ASN A 229 -2.62 -13.67 -18.12
N GLY A 230 -1.84 -12.91 -17.33
CA GLY A 230 -0.45 -12.56 -17.61
C GLY A 230 -0.25 -11.42 -18.61
N THR A 231 -1.30 -10.88 -19.24
CA THR A 231 -1.15 -9.75 -20.17
C THR A 231 -0.74 -8.46 -19.44
N PRO A 232 0.10 -7.59 -20.05
CA PRO A 232 0.48 -6.32 -19.44
C PRO A 232 -0.72 -5.47 -19.03
N ALA A 233 -0.61 -4.81 -17.89
CA ALA A 233 -1.61 -3.88 -17.38
C ALA A 233 -0.93 -2.65 -16.79
N LEU A 234 -1.43 -1.47 -17.13
CA LEU A 234 -1.01 -0.24 -16.48
C LEU A 234 -1.73 -0.14 -15.13
N LEU A 235 -0.95 -0.16 -14.06
CA LEU A 235 -1.45 -0.20 -12.69
C LEU A 235 -0.78 0.87 -11.84
N VAL A 236 -1.50 1.27 -10.81
CA VAL A 236 -0.96 1.97 -9.64
C VAL A 236 -1.15 1.10 -8.40
N LEU A 237 -0.26 1.20 -7.43
CA LEU A 237 -0.44 0.65 -6.10
C LEU A 237 -0.79 1.81 -5.19
N ASP A 238 -1.94 1.72 -4.55
CA ASP A 238 -2.61 2.87 -3.95
C ASP A 238 -3.27 2.51 -2.61
N SER A 239 -3.15 3.41 -1.65
CA SER A 239 -3.93 3.41 -0.41
C SER A 239 -4.98 4.50 -0.49
N THR A 240 -6.25 4.13 -0.71
CA THR A 240 -7.36 5.07 -0.87
C THR A 240 -8.66 4.57 -0.25
N GLY A 241 -9.60 5.48 -0.06
CA GLY A 241 -10.94 5.18 0.43
C GLY A 241 -11.85 4.35 -0.50
N GLY A 242 -11.34 3.89 -1.65
CA GLY A 242 -12.10 3.09 -2.62
C GLY A 242 -12.53 3.88 -3.86
N GLY A 243 -13.62 3.43 -4.51
CA GLY A 243 -14.21 4.13 -5.66
C GLY A 243 -13.69 3.71 -7.03
N THR A 244 -12.82 2.73 -7.13
CA THR A 244 -12.30 2.18 -8.38
C THR A 244 -12.89 0.80 -8.67
N LYS A 245 -13.19 0.52 -9.93
CA LYS A 245 -13.59 -0.82 -10.40
C LYS A 245 -12.45 -1.52 -11.10
N ASP A 246 -12.34 -2.82 -10.92
CA ASP A 246 -11.37 -3.66 -11.59
C ASP A 246 -11.74 -3.97 -13.05
N SER A 247 -11.02 -4.90 -13.69
CA SER A 247 -11.29 -5.30 -15.09
C SER A 247 -12.54 -6.15 -15.25
N ARG A 248 -13.08 -6.70 -14.16
CA ARG A 248 -14.33 -7.48 -14.13
C ARG A 248 -15.54 -6.63 -13.77
N GLY A 249 -15.33 -5.33 -13.46
CA GLY A 249 -16.37 -4.43 -13.00
C GLY A 249 -16.66 -4.51 -11.50
N GLU A 250 -15.92 -5.33 -10.74
CA GLU A 250 -16.04 -5.41 -9.30
C GLU A 250 -15.42 -4.18 -8.62
N SER A 251 -16.02 -3.73 -7.53
CA SER A 251 -15.47 -2.62 -6.74
C SER A 251 -14.22 -3.08 -5.98
N ILE A 252 -13.11 -2.39 -6.19
CA ILE A 252 -11.89 -2.61 -5.42
C ILE A 252 -12.10 -1.99 -4.04
N PRO A 253 -11.86 -2.74 -2.95
CA PRO A 253 -12.08 -2.24 -1.59
C PRO A 253 -11.26 -0.99 -1.26
N ALA A 254 -11.66 -0.28 -0.20
CA ALA A 254 -10.83 0.73 0.43
C ALA A 254 -9.54 0.09 0.97
N GLY A 255 -8.43 0.82 0.91
CA GLY A 255 -7.14 0.32 1.38
C GLY A 255 -6.09 0.22 0.29
N ILE A 256 -5.06 -0.56 0.57
CA ILE A 256 -3.90 -0.75 -0.31
C ILE A 256 -4.22 -1.87 -1.30
N TYR A 257 -4.33 -1.50 -2.57
CA TYR A 257 -4.60 -2.43 -3.66
C TYR A 257 -3.94 -2.00 -4.96
N LEU A 258 -3.74 -2.96 -5.85
CA LEU A 258 -3.45 -2.71 -7.26
C LEU A 258 -4.71 -2.18 -7.94
N ARG A 259 -4.61 -1.00 -8.58
CA ARG A 259 -5.72 -0.35 -9.26
C ARG A 259 -5.38 -0.04 -10.71
N PRO A 260 -6.32 -0.18 -11.65
CA PRO A 260 -6.04 0.07 -13.06
C PRO A 260 -5.87 1.56 -13.34
N TYR A 261 -4.81 1.89 -14.08
CA TYR A 261 -4.60 3.21 -14.67
C TYR A 261 -5.19 3.23 -16.08
N ARG A 262 -6.23 4.04 -16.28
CA ARG A 262 -6.99 4.11 -17.54
C ARG A 262 -7.14 5.55 -17.97
N SER A 263 -7.36 5.79 -19.28
CA SER A 263 -7.61 7.12 -19.84
C SER A 263 -8.80 7.83 -19.20
N ASN A 264 -9.82 7.09 -18.79
CA ASN A 264 -11.01 7.62 -18.11
C ASN A 264 -10.94 7.56 -16.58
N SER A 265 -9.78 7.24 -16.00
CA SER A 265 -9.61 7.17 -14.54
C SER A 265 -9.27 8.53 -13.95
N TRP A 266 -9.68 8.73 -12.70
CA TRP A 266 -9.24 9.87 -11.89
C TRP A 266 -7.71 9.99 -11.81
N TYR A 267 -7.00 8.88 -11.72
CA TYR A 267 -5.53 8.83 -11.74
C TYR A 267 -4.93 9.47 -12.99
N HIS A 268 -5.62 9.38 -14.13
CA HIS A 268 -5.15 10.00 -15.37
C HIS A 268 -5.56 11.47 -15.48
N HIS A 269 -6.84 11.76 -15.31
CA HIS A 269 -7.36 13.13 -15.55
C HIS A 269 -6.88 14.15 -14.52
N SER A 270 -6.65 13.71 -13.28
CA SER A 270 -6.30 14.61 -12.17
C SER A 270 -4.83 14.54 -11.77
N ALA A 271 -4.00 13.73 -12.43
CA ALA A 271 -2.57 13.71 -12.17
C ALA A 271 -1.91 15.03 -12.56
N SER A 272 -1.16 15.61 -11.63
CA SER A 272 -0.46 16.88 -11.83
C SER A 272 0.98 16.68 -12.30
N HIS A 273 1.73 15.81 -11.65
CA HIS A 273 3.13 15.50 -11.96
C HIS A 273 3.53 14.18 -11.29
N ALA A 274 4.72 13.70 -11.60
CA ALA A 274 5.32 12.63 -10.84
C ALA A 274 6.70 13.04 -10.29
N ILE A 275 7.20 12.32 -9.29
CA ILE A 275 8.56 12.46 -8.77
C ILE A 275 9.24 11.10 -8.80
N ARG A 276 10.44 11.07 -9.36
CA ARG A 276 11.33 9.90 -9.41
C ARG A 276 12.45 10.08 -8.41
N TRP A 277 12.62 9.11 -7.51
CA TRP A 277 13.67 9.08 -6.50
C TRP A 277 14.78 8.06 -6.81
N ILE A 278 14.57 7.19 -7.80
CA ILE A 278 15.47 6.07 -8.14
C ILE A 278 15.96 6.26 -9.57
N GLU A 279 17.20 6.68 -9.69
CA GLU A 279 17.93 6.91 -10.95
C GLU A 279 19.23 6.13 -11.00
#